data_77ab5ae8c6e2ac1057b0665794407871
#
_entry.id   77ab5ae8c6e2ac1057b0665794407871
#
_cell.length_a   1.000
_cell.length_b   1.000
_cell.length_c   1.000
_cell.angle_alpha   90.00
_cell.angle_beta   90.00
_cell.angle_gamma   90.00
#
_symmetry.space_group_name_H-M   'P 1'
#
loop_
_entity.id
_entity.type
_entity.pdbx_description
1 polymer ?
#
loop_
_entity_poly.entity_id
_entity_poly.type
_entity_poly.pdbx_seq_one_letter_code
_entity_poly.pdbx_strand_id
1 'polypeptide(L)' 'MDLAEGRRLMGAATGKEPEVGLTAVVALRQLVEVLEELQVDSARAMGWSWRDIARRLGVSKQAVHYKHGLRSRRLDRS' A
#
# COMPACT_ATOMS: atom_id res chain seq x y z
N MET A 1 10.72 -6.02 4.82
CA MET A 1 11.50 -5.07 4.00
C MET A 1 11.73 -3.81 4.81
N ASP A 2 12.95 -3.32 4.87
CA ASP A 2 13.29 -2.14 5.66
C ASP A 2 13.47 -0.90 4.77
N LEU A 3 13.71 0.27 5.41
CA LEU A 3 13.87 1.53 4.70
C LEU A 3 15.12 1.55 3.80
N ALA A 4 16.19 0.88 4.22
CA ALA A 4 17.41 0.82 3.42
C ALA A 4 17.16 0.05 2.12
N GLU A 5 16.42 -1.05 2.19
CA GLU A 5 16.05 -1.81 1.00
C GLU A 5 15.13 -1.00 0.09
N GLY A 6 14.17 -0.28 0.67
CA GLY A 6 13.29 0.61 -0.10
C GLY A 6 14.08 1.66 -0.86
N ARG A 7 15.09 2.27 -0.23
CA ARG A 7 15.95 3.27 -0.88
C ARG A 7 16.78 2.66 -2.02
N ARG A 8 17.30 1.45 -1.84
CA ARG A 8 18.03 0.76 -2.90
C ARG A 8 17.14 0.49 -4.09
N LEU A 9 15.91 0.04 -3.85
CA LEU A 9 14.93 -0.20 -4.90
C LEU A 9 14.58 1.08 -5.63
N MET A 10 14.43 2.19 -4.94
CA MET A 10 14.16 3.48 -5.56
C MET A 10 15.31 3.92 -6.46
N GLY A 11 16.56 3.76 -5.98
CA GLY A 11 17.73 4.04 -6.78
C GLY A 11 17.80 3.21 -8.06
N ALA A 12 17.52 1.91 -7.95
CA ALA A 12 17.47 1.02 -9.11
C ALA A 12 16.34 1.39 -10.07
N ALA A 13 15.16 1.77 -9.53
CA ALA A 13 14.00 2.13 -10.35
C ALA A 13 14.20 3.42 -11.14
N THR A 14 15.09 4.32 -10.66
CA THR A 14 15.40 5.58 -11.34
C THR A 14 16.61 5.47 -12.28
N GLY A 15 17.24 4.30 -12.36
CA GLY A 15 18.37 4.06 -13.23
C GLY A 15 17.96 3.94 -14.69
N LYS A 16 18.97 3.85 -15.57
CA LYS A 16 18.74 3.84 -17.03
C LYS A 16 18.63 2.44 -17.63
N GLU A 17 18.80 1.40 -16.83
CA GLU A 17 18.70 0.02 -17.31
C GLU A 17 17.28 -0.51 -17.07
N PRO A 18 16.48 -0.68 -18.14
CA PRO A 18 15.07 -1.06 -17.97
C PRO A 18 14.87 -2.41 -17.26
N GLU A 19 15.75 -3.37 -17.49
CA GLU A 19 15.64 -4.68 -16.87
C GLU A 19 15.76 -4.58 -15.35
N VAL A 20 16.75 -3.85 -14.88
CA VAL A 20 16.95 -3.59 -13.45
C VAL A 20 15.85 -2.67 -12.91
N GLY A 21 15.54 -1.61 -13.65
CA GLY A 21 14.55 -0.63 -13.25
C GLY A 21 13.16 -1.23 -13.10
N LEU A 22 12.72 -2.03 -14.06
CA LEU A 22 11.39 -2.64 -14.02
C LEU A 22 11.29 -3.68 -12.89
N THR A 23 12.34 -4.44 -12.66
CA THR A 23 12.37 -5.38 -11.52
C THR A 23 12.24 -4.63 -10.19
N ALA A 24 12.93 -3.50 -10.06
CA ALA A 24 12.85 -2.67 -8.86
C ALA A 24 11.44 -2.06 -8.69
N VAL A 25 10.81 -1.65 -9.78
CA VAL A 25 9.43 -1.12 -9.74
C VAL A 25 8.46 -2.16 -9.20
N VAL A 26 8.58 -3.41 -9.64
CA VAL A 26 7.71 -4.49 -9.14
C VAL A 26 7.90 -4.67 -7.63
N ALA A 27 9.14 -4.69 -7.17
CA ALA A 27 9.43 -4.84 -5.73
C ALA A 27 8.91 -3.65 -4.92
N LEU A 28 9.04 -2.42 -5.44
CA LEU A 28 8.50 -1.22 -4.79
C LEU A 28 6.98 -1.24 -4.74
N ARG A 29 6.33 -1.72 -5.79
CA ARG A 29 4.87 -1.84 -5.82
C ARG A 29 4.40 -2.79 -4.72
N GLN A 30 5.09 -3.91 -4.52
CA GLN A 30 4.78 -4.84 -3.45
C GLN A 30 4.98 -4.21 -2.07
N LEU A 31 6.03 -3.42 -1.90
CA LEU A 31 6.27 -2.70 -0.65
C LEU A 31 5.15 -1.70 -0.36
N VAL A 32 4.74 -0.94 -1.36
CA VAL A 32 3.63 0.01 -1.20
C VAL A 32 2.35 -0.71 -0.83
N GLU A 33 2.07 -1.88 -1.40
CA GLU A 33 0.90 -2.68 -1.05
C GLU A 33 0.90 -3.06 0.44
N VAL A 34 2.04 -3.50 0.97
CA VAL A 34 2.16 -3.85 2.39
C VAL A 34 1.95 -2.62 3.27
N LEU A 35 2.55 -1.50 2.90
CA LEU A 35 2.41 -0.25 3.66
C LEU A 35 0.98 0.27 3.62
N GLU A 36 0.31 0.16 2.47
CA GLU A 36 -1.08 0.57 2.34
C GLU A 36 -1.98 -0.26 3.27
N GLU A 37 -1.80 -1.58 3.28
CA GLU A 37 -2.57 -2.46 4.17
C GLU A 37 -2.38 -2.07 5.63
N LEU A 38 -1.14 -1.84 6.04
CA LEU A 38 -0.82 -1.44 7.39
C LEU A 38 -1.53 -0.14 7.79
N GLN A 39 -1.48 0.85 6.93
CA GLN A 39 -2.08 2.16 7.21
C GLN A 39 -3.60 2.13 7.17
N VAL A 40 -4.18 1.36 6.24
CA VAL A 40 -5.64 1.19 6.18
C VAL A 40 -6.15 0.50 7.45
N ASP A 41 -5.48 -0.55 7.88
CA ASP A 41 -5.86 -1.27 9.10
C ASP A 41 -5.76 -0.35 10.32
N SER A 42 -4.71 0.44 10.41
CA SER A 42 -4.54 1.44 11.47
C SER A 42 -5.68 2.47 11.47
N ALA A 43 -6.00 3.01 10.31
CA ALA A 43 -7.07 3.99 10.17
C ALA A 43 -8.41 3.40 10.60
N ARG A 44 -8.72 2.17 10.18
CA ARG A 44 -9.95 1.51 10.57
C ARG A 44 -9.99 1.27 12.08
N ALA A 45 -8.89 0.85 12.67
CA ALA A 45 -8.81 0.67 14.12
C ALA A 45 -9.05 1.98 14.88
N MET A 46 -8.70 3.11 14.27
CA MET A 46 -8.94 4.45 14.84
C MET A 46 -10.33 5.01 14.53
N GLY A 47 -11.17 4.23 13.85
CA GLY A 47 -12.54 4.63 13.56
C GLY A 47 -12.76 5.42 12.28
N TRP A 48 -11.75 5.48 11.38
CA TRP A 48 -11.88 6.19 10.11
C TRP A 48 -12.92 5.51 9.22
N SER A 49 -13.72 6.32 8.52
CA SER A 49 -14.63 5.80 7.50
C SER A 49 -13.86 5.40 6.24
N TRP A 50 -14.48 4.53 5.44
CA TRP A 50 -13.90 4.18 4.13
C TRP A 50 -13.77 5.40 3.22
N ARG A 51 -14.69 6.35 3.33
CA ARG A 51 -14.63 7.60 2.56
C ARG A 51 -13.38 8.41 2.92
N ASP A 52 -13.08 8.53 4.20
CA ASP A 52 -11.91 9.28 4.65
C ASP A 52 -10.61 8.62 4.19
N ILE A 53 -10.55 7.30 4.29
CA ILE A 53 -9.39 6.53 3.83
C ILE A 53 -9.21 6.71 2.32
N ALA A 54 -10.29 6.56 1.55
CA ALA A 54 -10.26 6.73 0.09
C ALA A 54 -9.77 8.10 -0.31
N ARG A 55 -10.23 9.14 0.39
CA ARG A 55 -9.84 10.53 0.13
C ARG A 55 -8.32 10.70 0.30
N ARG A 56 -7.75 10.12 1.34
CA ARG A 56 -6.31 10.21 1.59
C ARG A 56 -5.49 9.42 0.57
N LEU A 57 -6.01 8.29 0.11
CA LEU A 57 -5.33 7.47 -0.89
C LEU A 57 -5.55 7.98 -2.33
N GLY A 58 -6.47 8.92 -2.52
CA GLY A 58 -6.75 9.46 -3.85
C GLY A 58 -7.50 8.49 -4.76
N VAL A 59 -8.29 7.59 -4.18
CA VAL A 59 -9.10 6.60 -4.92
C VAL A 59 -10.56 6.71 -4.51
N SER A 60 -11.44 5.96 -5.20
CA SER A 60 -12.85 5.94 -4.85
C SER A 60 -13.09 5.12 -3.57
N LYS A 61 -14.17 5.46 -2.85
CA LYS A 61 -14.61 4.68 -1.68
C LYS A 61 -14.83 3.22 -2.05
N GLN A 62 -15.44 2.97 -3.22
CA GLN A 62 -15.72 1.62 -3.69
C GLN A 62 -14.44 0.83 -3.92
N ALA A 63 -13.41 1.46 -4.50
CA ALA A 63 -12.14 0.79 -4.76
C ALA A 63 -11.45 0.37 -3.47
N VAL A 64 -11.38 1.25 -2.48
CA VAL A 64 -10.72 0.95 -1.22
C VAL A 64 -11.51 -0.07 -0.41
N HIS A 65 -12.83 0.02 -0.44
CA HIS A 65 -13.70 -0.93 0.26
C HIS A 65 -13.62 -2.33 -0.36
N TYR A 66 -13.58 -2.39 -1.69
CA TYR A 66 -13.40 -3.65 -2.40
C TYR A 66 -12.08 -4.31 -2.05
N LYS A 67 -11.00 -3.53 -2.05
CA LYS A 67 -9.65 -4.04 -1.82
C LYS A 67 -9.42 -4.47 -0.38
N HIS A 68 -9.92 -3.72 0.60
CA HIS A 68 -9.58 -3.90 2.01
C HIS A 68 -10.74 -4.33 2.90
N GLY A 69 -11.97 -4.27 2.41
CA GLY A 69 -13.15 -4.49 3.25
C GLY A 69 -13.23 -5.87 3.87
N LEU A 70 -12.92 -6.91 3.09
CA LEU A 70 -12.99 -8.29 3.59
C LEU A 70 -11.96 -8.55 4.68
N ARG A 71 -10.73 -8.03 4.50
CA ARG A 71 -9.68 -8.14 5.51
C ARG A 71 -10.07 -7.41 6.79
N SER A 72 -10.62 -6.21 6.67
CA SER A 72 -11.08 -5.42 7.80
C SER A 72 -12.18 -6.13 8.58
N ARG A 73 -13.12 -6.78 7.90
CA ARG A 73 -14.16 -7.58 8.57
C ARG A 73 -13.57 -8.72 9.39
N ARG A 74 -12.56 -9.40 8.86
CA ARG A 74 -11.89 -10.48 9.60
C ARG A 74 -11.24 -9.97 10.87
N LEU A 75 -10.60 -8.81 10.80
CA LEU A 75 -9.96 -8.18 11.96
C LEU A 75 -11.00 -7.76 13.00
N ASP A 76 -12.12 -7.24 12.56
CA ASP A 76 -13.20 -6.79 13.44
C ASP A 76 -13.86 -7.97 14.20
N ARG A 77 -13.76 -9.18 13.68
CA ARG A 77 -14.32 -10.37 14.30
C ARG A 77 -13.41 -11.02 15.32
N SER A 78 -12.16 -10.68 15.29
CA SER A 78 -11.19 -11.22 16.24
C SER A 78 -11.09 -10.34 17.49
#